data_63670ed37a7272bdcd5c061c7ee9003a
#
_entry.id   63670ed37a7272bdcd5c061c7ee9003a
#
_cell.length_a   1.000
_cell.length_b   1.000
_cell.length_c   1.000
_cell.angle_alpha   90.00
_cell.angle_beta   90.00
_cell.angle_gamma   90.00
#
_symmetry.space_group_name_H-M   'P 1'
#
loop_
_entity.id
_entity.type
_entity.pdbx_description
1 polymer ?
#
loop_
_entity_poly.entity_id
_entity_poly.type
_entity_poly.pdbx_seq_one_letter_code
_entity_poly.pdbx_strand_id
1 'polypeptide(L)'
;MSTVAVTAAEINKLRQATGAGMMDCRKALTESNGDFEAAIDWLRKQGQKIAAKRSDREAKEGVVIAQTTADNKTGFVICISCETDFVSKNTDFVAFAQSIADAAVANDVKSAEELSEVTVNGAKVADLINDKLAAIGEKIGIAKFERVEAPYVASYIHGAYRLGVL
;
A
#
# COMPACT_ATOMS: atom_id res chain seq x y z
N MET A 1 14.59 7.59 -34.08
CA MET A 1 13.67 7.81 -32.94
C MET A 1 14.39 8.73 -31.97
N SER A 2 13.92 9.97 -31.80
CA SER A 2 14.54 10.90 -30.82
C SER A 2 14.28 10.40 -29.42
N THR A 3 15.31 9.96 -28.73
CA THR A 3 15.21 9.67 -27.29
C THR A 3 15.08 11.00 -26.56
N VAL A 4 13.95 11.21 -25.90
CA VAL A 4 13.77 12.36 -25.02
C VAL A 4 14.80 12.26 -23.90
N ALA A 5 15.59 13.31 -23.72
CA ALA A 5 16.58 13.38 -22.63
C ALA A 5 15.85 13.58 -21.31
N VAL A 6 15.73 12.51 -20.54
CA VAL A 6 15.10 12.54 -19.20
C VAL A 6 16.09 13.15 -18.21
N THR A 7 15.69 14.22 -17.54
CA THR A 7 16.51 14.93 -16.56
C THR A 7 16.47 14.30 -15.16
N ALA A 8 17.50 14.51 -14.37
CA ALA A 8 17.55 14.06 -12.97
C ALA A 8 16.40 14.65 -12.12
N ALA A 9 15.97 15.88 -12.43
CA ALA A 9 14.87 16.54 -11.75
C ALA A 9 13.53 15.83 -12.01
N GLU A 10 13.27 15.44 -13.26
CA GLU A 10 12.05 14.68 -13.62
C GLU A 10 12.05 13.30 -12.99
N ILE A 11 13.19 12.61 -12.96
CA ILE A 11 13.32 11.32 -12.27
C ILE A 11 13.03 11.46 -10.78
N ASN A 12 13.59 12.48 -10.12
CA ASN A 12 13.35 12.72 -8.70
C ASN A 12 11.88 13.09 -8.42
N LYS A 13 11.26 13.90 -9.28
CA LYS A 13 9.83 14.24 -9.16
C LYS A 13 8.94 13.00 -9.25
N LEU A 14 9.20 12.12 -10.22
CA LEU A 14 8.45 10.88 -10.38
C LEU A 14 8.68 9.92 -9.19
N ARG A 15 9.92 9.84 -8.69
CA ARG A 15 10.26 9.05 -7.51
C ARG A 15 9.53 9.55 -6.25
N GLN A 16 9.48 10.85 -6.04
CA GLN A 16 8.76 11.43 -4.90
C GLN A 16 7.25 11.16 -4.97
N ALA A 17 6.68 11.18 -6.18
CA ALA A 17 5.26 10.94 -6.39
C ALA A 17 4.87 9.46 -6.25
N THR A 18 5.76 8.52 -6.64
CA THR A 18 5.43 7.09 -6.75
C THR A 18 6.13 6.20 -5.74
N GLY A 19 7.23 6.67 -5.12
CA GLY A 19 8.10 5.84 -4.27
C GLY A 19 8.92 4.79 -5.04
N ALA A 20 8.80 4.72 -6.36
CA ALA A 20 9.54 3.76 -7.20
C ALA A 20 11.06 4.01 -7.21
N GLY A 21 11.83 2.98 -7.55
CA GLY A 21 13.28 3.06 -7.65
C GLY A 21 13.73 4.07 -8.72
N MET A 22 14.89 4.73 -8.52
CA MET A 22 15.39 5.76 -9.44
C MET A 22 15.55 5.25 -10.88
N MET A 23 16.03 4.01 -11.04
CA MET A 23 16.20 3.39 -12.36
C MET A 23 14.87 3.07 -13.04
N ASP A 24 13.87 2.64 -12.26
CA ASP A 24 12.52 2.37 -12.76
C ASP A 24 11.83 3.66 -13.19
N CYS A 25 11.96 4.74 -12.40
CA CYS A 25 11.48 6.08 -12.77
C CYS A 25 12.13 6.58 -14.07
N ARG A 26 13.45 6.43 -14.21
CA ARG A 26 14.16 6.79 -15.43
C ARG A 26 13.64 6.02 -16.63
N LYS A 27 13.48 4.70 -16.48
CA LYS A 27 12.97 3.83 -17.53
C LYS A 27 11.53 4.19 -17.90
N ALA A 28 10.67 4.39 -16.91
CA ALA A 28 9.27 4.79 -17.12
C ALA A 28 9.18 6.09 -17.92
N LEU A 29 9.92 7.12 -17.55
CA LEU A 29 9.96 8.40 -18.28
C LEU A 29 10.51 8.24 -19.71
N THR A 30 11.53 7.41 -19.89
CA THR A 30 12.08 7.14 -21.24
C THR A 30 11.05 6.45 -22.12
N GLU A 31 10.39 5.41 -21.64
CA GLU A 31 9.36 4.64 -22.37
C GLU A 31 8.08 5.46 -22.63
N SER A 32 7.84 6.48 -21.82
CA SER A 32 6.70 7.40 -21.92
C SER A 32 7.05 8.73 -22.62
N ASN A 33 8.20 8.82 -23.27
CA ASN A 33 8.68 10.04 -23.95
C ASN A 33 8.64 11.31 -23.07
N GLY A 34 8.90 11.18 -21.78
CA GLY A 34 8.88 12.27 -20.80
C GLY A 34 7.49 12.63 -20.25
N ASP A 35 6.43 11.96 -20.71
CA ASP A 35 5.09 12.18 -20.17
C ASP A 35 4.98 11.58 -18.75
N PHE A 36 4.65 12.44 -17.79
CA PHE A 36 4.65 12.10 -16.37
C PHE A 36 3.53 11.14 -15.98
N GLU A 37 2.32 11.36 -16.48
CA GLU A 37 1.16 10.51 -16.18
C GLU A 37 1.30 9.14 -16.85
N ALA A 38 1.75 9.12 -18.11
CA ALA A 38 2.04 7.87 -18.80
C ALA A 38 3.17 7.07 -18.11
N ALA A 39 4.15 7.76 -17.50
CA ALA A 39 5.21 7.12 -16.73
C ALA A 39 4.67 6.48 -15.44
N ILE A 40 3.72 7.13 -14.75
CA ILE A 40 3.01 6.56 -13.59
C ILE A 40 2.26 5.29 -14.01
N ASP A 41 1.50 5.35 -15.10
CA ASP A 41 0.76 4.20 -15.62
C ASP A 41 1.70 3.06 -16.04
N TRP A 42 2.85 3.39 -16.62
CA TRP A 42 3.87 2.40 -16.95
C TRP A 42 4.41 1.69 -15.70
N LEU A 43 4.72 2.45 -14.63
CA LEU A 43 5.15 1.91 -13.34
C LEU A 43 4.09 0.99 -12.72
N ARG A 44 2.82 1.38 -12.75
CA ARG A 44 1.70 0.56 -12.27
C ARG A 44 1.60 -0.77 -13.02
N LYS A 45 1.70 -0.74 -14.35
CA LYS A 45 1.71 -1.97 -15.16
C LYS A 45 2.90 -2.87 -14.86
N GLN A 46 4.08 -2.31 -14.55
CA GLN A 46 5.22 -3.10 -14.10
C GLN A 46 4.98 -3.69 -12.70
N GLY A 47 4.40 -2.93 -11.78
CA GLY A 47 4.00 -3.41 -10.45
C GLY A 47 3.06 -4.61 -10.54
N GLN A 48 2.04 -4.56 -11.40
CA GLN A 48 1.12 -5.67 -11.62
C GLN A 48 1.84 -6.94 -12.14
N LYS A 49 2.82 -6.78 -13.04
CA LYS A 49 3.64 -7.91 -13.53
C LYS A 49 4.52 -8.50 -12.42
N ILE A 50 5.07 -7.66 -11.55
CA ILE A 50 5.84 -8.11 -10.39
C ILE A 50 4.93 -8.84 -9.40
N ALA A 51 3.74 -8.31 -9.12
CA ALA A 51 2.74 -8.94 -8.27
C ALA A 51 2.36 -10.34 -8.77
N ALA A 52 2.09 -10.48 -10.07
CA ALA A 52 1.76 -11.77 -10.68
C ALA A 52 2.91 -12.79 -10.54
N LYS A 53 4.18 -12.35 -10.71
CA LYS A 53 5.36 -13.21 -10.53
C LYS A 53 5.64 -13.58 -9.08
N ARG A 54 5.06 -12.85 -8.12
CA ARG A 54 5.24 -13.06 -6.68
C ARG A 54 4.03 -13.66 -6.01
N SER A 55 2.99 -14.02 -6.77
CA SER A 55 1.75 -14.63 -6.25
C SER A 55 2.02 -15.83 -5.34
N ASP A 56 3.01 -16.67 -5.72
CA ASP A 56 3.35 -17.90 -5.01
C ASP A 56 4.29 -17.70 -3.81
N ARG A 57 4.76 -16.47 -3.56
CA ARG A 57 5.60 -16.20 -2.40
C ARG A 57 4.76 -16.11 -1.13
N GLU A 58 5.34 -16.55 -0.01
CA GLU A 58 4.74 -16.39 1.29
C GLU A 58 5.09 -15.01 1.89
N ALA A 59 4.08 -14.27 2.33
CA ALA A 59 4.23 -13.03 3.07
C ALA A 59 3.79 -13.31 4.52
N LYS A 60 4.75 -13.71 5.36
CA LYS A 60 4.51 -14.12 6.76
C LYS A 60 4.70 -12.99 7.77
N GLU A 61 5.30 -11.89 7.35
CA GLU A 61 5.47 -10.69 8.14
C GLU A 61 4.39 -9.66 7.80
N GLY A 62 4.26 -8.61 8.58
CA GLY A 62 3.28 -7.57 8.31
C GLY A 62 3.10 -6.58 9.46
N VAL A 63 2.19 -5.66 9.24
CA VAL A 63 1.75 -4.64 10.20
C VAL A 63 0.28 -4.86 10.48
N VAL A 64 -0.06 -5.01 11.76
CA VAL A 64 -1.44 -5.14 12.23
C VAL A 64 -1.88 -3.81 12.83
N ILE A 65 -2.97 -3.25 12.31
CA ILE A 65 -3.63 -2.06 12.86
C ILE A 65 -4.96 -2.50 13.47
N ALA A 66 -5.18 -2.13 14.72
CA ALA A 66 -6.47 -2.27 15.40
C ALA A 66 -6.95 -0.89 15.81
N GLN A 67 -8.14 -0.50 15.39
CA GLN A 67 -8.72 0.80 15.72
C GLN A 67 -10.24 0.76 15.73
N THR A 68 -10.85 1.75 16.37
CA THR A 68 -12.30 1.87 16.50
C THR A 68 -12.81 3.12 15.81
N THR A 69 -14.12 3.14 15.51
CA THR A 69 -14.84 4.37 15.16
C THR A 69 -14.85 5.35 16.34
N ALA A 70 -15.11 6.63 16.07
CA ALA A 70 -15.12 7.68 17.08
C ALA A 70 -16.15 7.45 18.22
N ASP A 71 -17.23 6.73 17.93
CA ASP A 71 -18.28 6.36 18.90
C ASP A 71 -17.99 5.05 19.64
N ASN A 72 -16.84 4.40 19.35
CA ASN A 72 -16.44 3.11 19.90
C ASN A 72 -17.47 1.97 19.73
N LYS A 73 -18.27 1.99 18.67
CA LYS A 73 -19.26 0.94 18.42
C LYS A 73 -18.80 -0.05 17.35
N THR A 74 -17.85 0.35 16.52
CA THR A 74 -17.27 -0.51 15.49
C THR A 74 -15.76 -0.55 15.64
N GLY A 75 -15.19 -1.74 15.57
CA GLY A 75 -13.75 -1.96 15.58
C GLY A 75 -13.28 -2.68 14.33
N PHE A 76 -12.06 -2.39 13.91
CA PHE A 76 -11.38 -2.98 12.75
C PHE A 76 -10.01 -3.51 13.15
N VAL A 77 -9.69 -4.72 12.72
CA VAL A 77 -8.33 -5.26 12.73
C VAL A 77 -7.93 -5.56 11.29
N ILE A 78 -6.86 -4.94 10.83
CA ILE A 78 -6.38 -5.06 9.45
C ILE A 78 -4.89 -5.41 9.49
N CYS A 79 -4.50 -6.46 8.76
CA CYS A 79 -3.11 -6.84 8.59
C CYS A 79 -2.67 -6.58 7.15
N ILE A 80 -1.68 -5.71 6.97
CA ILE A 80 -0.98 -5.51 5.71
C ILE A 80 0.28 -6.35 5.76
N SER A 81 0.32 -7.43 4.95
CA SER A 81 1.43 -8.38 4.92
C SER A 81 2.59 -7.91 4.05
N CYS A 82 3.79 -8.40 4.37
CA CYS A 82 5.03 -8.28 3.59
C CYS A 82 5.88 -9.54 3.76
N GLU A 83 6.96 -9.67 2.97
CA GLU A 83 7.82 -10.87 3.03
C GLU A 83 8.79 -10.84 4.21
N THR A 84 9.34 -9.65 4.57
CA THR A 84 10.40 -9.53 5.57
C THR A 84 10.04 -8.60 6.73
N ASP A 85 10.69 -8.85 7.87
CA ASP A 85 10.56 -8.00 9.06
C ASP A 85 11.26 -6.65 8.91
N PHE A 86 12.19 -6.50 7.97
CA PHE A 86 12.76 -5.20 7.61
C PHE A 86 11.68 -4.25 7.09
N VAL A 87 10.77 -4.74 6.25
CA VAL A 87 9.66 -3.96 5.73
C VAL A 87 8.61 -3.71 6.81
N SER A 88 8.21 -4.72 7.58
CA SER A 88 7.19 -4.54 8.62
C SER A 88 7.61 -3.59 9.76
N LYS A 89 8.92 -3.42 9.98
CA LYS A 89 9.48 -2.48 10.97
C LYS A 89 9.75 -1.07 10.41
N ASN A 90 9.62 -0.89 9.10
CA ASN A 90 9.84 0.41 8.47
C ASN A 90 8.69 1.37 8.78
N THR A 91 9.02 2.58 9.24
CA THR A 91 8.04 3.60 9.64
C THR A 91 7.13 4.03 8.50
N ASP A 92 7.64 4.11 7.26
CA ASP A 92 6.83 4.47 6.09
C ASP A 92 5.85 3.35 5.72
N PHE A 93 6.22 2.09 5.95
CA PHE A 93 5.32 0.96 5.74
C PHE A 93 4.23 0.90 6.82
N VAL A 94 4.58 1.20 8.08
CA VAL A 94 3.60 1.33 9.17
C VAL A 94 2.61 2.46 8.88
N ALA A 95 3.11 3.63 8.46
CA ALA A 95 2.25 4.76 8.07
C ALA A 95 1.34 4.43 6.89
N PHE A 96 1.84 3.66 5.92
CA PHE A 96 1.04 3.15 4.80
C PHE A 96 -0.08 2.22 5.28
N ALA A 97 0.22 1.25 6.16
CA ALA A 97 -0.78 0.36 6.75
C ALA A 97 -1.84 1.15 7.55
N GLN A 98 -1.39 2.17 8.31
CA GLN A 98 -2.30 3.06 9.04
C GLN A 98 -3.25 3.81 8.10
N SER A 99 -2.75 4.34 6.98
CA SER A 99 -3.59 5.07 6.02
C SER A 99 -4.69 4.19 5.42
N ILE A 100 -4.41 2.90 5.20
CA ILE A 100 -5.40 1.92 4.73
C ILE A 100 -6.44 1.63 5.82
N ALA A 101 -6.00 1.48 7.08
CA ALA A 101 -6.90 1.27 8.20
C ALA A 101 -7.82 2.49 8.45
N ASP A 102 -7.27 3.70 8.35
CA ASP A 102 -8.06 4.95 8.44
C ASP A 102 -9.13 5.01 7.35
N ALA A 103 -8.79 4.60 6.13
CA ALA A 103 -9.75 4.52 5.03
C ALA A 103 -10.86 3.49 5.29
N ALA A 104 -10.53 2.35 5.90
CA ALA A 104 -11.53 1.34 6.28
C ALA A 104 -12.53 1.89 7.29
N VAL A 105 -12.06 2.61 8.32
CA VAL A 105 -12.91 3.24 9.33
C VAL A 105 -13.76 4.36 8.73
N ALA A 106 -13.15 5.25 7.95
CA ALA A 106 -13.83 6.41 7.35
C ALA A 106 -14.96 6.01 6.39
N ASN A 107 -14.83 4.87 5.71
CA ASN A 107 -15.81 4.36 4.75
C ASN A 107 -16.69 3.23 5.31
N ASP A 108 -16.51 2.85 6.58
CA ASP A 108 -17.24 1.76 7.25
C ASP A 108 -17.32 0.48 6.40
N VAL A 109 -16.20 0.10 5.79
CA VAL A 109 -16.12 -1.06 4.88
C VAL A 109 -16.42 -2.36 5.62
N LYS A 110 -17.00 -3.32 4.91
CA LYS A 110 -17.46 -4.59 5.50
C LYS A 110 -16.52 -5.76 5.18
N SER A 111 -15.64 -5.61 4.19
CA SER A 111 -14.73 -6.67 3.76
C SER A 111 -13.41 -6.13 3.19
N ALA A 112 -12.44 -7.02 3.02
CA ALA A 112 -11.17 -6.70 2.37
C ALA A 112 -11.36 -6.31 0.89
N GLU A 113 -12.35 -6.91 0.22
CA GLU A 113 -12.71 -6.62 -1.16
C GLU A 113 -13.22 -5.18 -1.28
N GLU A 114 -14.17 -4.78 -0.41
CA GLU A 114 -14.64 -3.40 -0.36
C GLU A 114 -13.51 -2.42 -0.05
N LEU A 115 -12.63 -2.76 0.90
CA LEU A 115 -11.47 -1.93 1.24
C LEU A 115 -10.56 -1.72 0.04
N SER A 116 -10.35 -2.75 -0.78
CA SER A 116 -9.52 -2.67 -1.98
C SER A 116 -10.03 -1.65 -3.01
N GLU A 117 -11.34 -1.40 -3.04
CA GLU A 117 -12.00 -0.45 -3.95
C GLU A 117 -12.07 0.98 -3.40
N VAL A 118 -11.79 1.18 -2.11
CA VAL A 118 -11.81 2.52 -1.50
C VAL A 118 -10.72 3.39 -2.12
N THR A 119 -11.06 4.64 -2.39
CA THR A 119 -10.11 5.64 -2.92
C THR A 119 -9.46 6.42 -1.78
N VAL A 120 -8.14 6.42 -1.74
CA VAL A 120 -7.31 7.18 -0.81
C VAL A 120 -6.36 8.05 -1.65
N ASN A 121 -6.39 9.37 -1.42
CA ASN A 121 -5.55 10.33 -2.15
C ASN A 121 -5.61 10.18 -3.69
N GLY A 122 -6.79 9.87 -4.22
CA GLY A 122 -7.02 9.78 -5.66
C GLY A 122 -6.70 8.44 -6.31
N ALA A 123 -6.26 7.42 -5.54
CA ALA A 123 -6.00 6.07 -6.02
C ALA A 123 -6.74 5.02 -5.18
N LYS A 124 -7.13 3.90 -5.80
CA LYS A 124 -7.72 2.79 -5.06
C LYS A 124 -6.70 2.14 -4.14
N VAL A 125 -7.13 1.60 -3.01
CA VAL A 125 -6.27 0.84 -2.09
C VAL A 125 -5.56 -0.31 -2.81
N ALA A 126 -6.23 -1.01 -3.72
CA ALA A 126 -5.62 -2.06 -4.54
C ALA A 126 -4.44 -1.52 -5.37
N ASP A 127 -4.58 -0.34 -5.98
CA ASP A 127 -3.50 0.28 -6.76
C ASP A 127 -2.35 0.74 -5.85
N LEU A 128 -2.67 1.34 -4.69
CA LEU A 128 -1.66 1.75 -3.71
C LEU A 128 -0.84 0.55 -3.19
N ILE A 129 -1.47 -0.60 -2.98
CA ILE A 129 -0.79 -1.85 -2.60
C ILE A 129 0.14 -2.31 -3.72
N ASN A 130 -0.30 -2.30 -4.97
CA ASN A 130 0.52 -2.64 -6.13
C ASN A 130 1.69 -1.68 -6.33
N ASP A 131 1.47 -0.38 -6.15
CA ASP A 131 2.51 0.65 -6.21
C ASP A 131 3.56 0.43 -5.11
N LYS A 132 3.11 0.10 -3.89
CA LYS A 132 4.00 -0.21 -2.76
C LYS A 132 4.81 -1.49 -3.01
N LEU A 133 4.19 -2.53 -3.56
CA LEU A 133 4.85 -3.78 -3.98
C LEU A 133 5.92 -3.49 -5.03
N ALA A 134 5.61 -2.67 -6.04
CA ALA A 134 6.57 -2.30 -7.08
C ALA A 134 7.76 -1.53 -6.51
N ALA A 135 7.51 -0.59 -5.57
CA ALA A 135 8.54 0.23 -4.96
C ALA A 135 9.49 -0.56 -4.04
N ILE A 136 8.93 -1.46 -3.23
CA ILE A 136 9.68 -2.26 -2.23
C ILE A 136 10.25 -3.53 -2.87
N GLY A 137 9.52 -4.12 -3.82
CA GLY A 137 9.90 -5.39 -4.46
C GLY A 137 9.56 -6.62 -3.64
N GLU A 138 8.68 -6.52 -2.64
CA GLU A 138 8.15 -7.64 -1.86
C GLU A 138 6.66 -7.85 -2.14
N LYS A 139 6.15 -9.08 -1.92
CA LYS A 139 4.72 -9.34 -1.93
C LYS A 139 4.05 -8.59 -0.78
N ILE A 140 3.09 -7.74 -1.12
CA ILE A 140 2.31 -6.94 -0.18
C ILE A 140 0.83 -7.18 -0.46
N GLY A 141 0.01 -7.27 0.60
CA GLY A 141 -1.42 -7.47 0.45
C GLY A 141 -2.18 -7.27 1.77
N ILE A 142 -3.51 -7.25 1.67
CA ILE A 142 -4.39 -7.33 2.84
C ILE A 142 -4.49 -8.79 3.24
N ALA A 143 -3.76 -9.22 4.25
CA ALA A 143 -3.73 -10.61 4.70
C ALA A 143 -4.89 -10.96 5.63
N LYS A 144 -5.36 -9.99 6.42
CA LYS A 144 -6.48 -10.14 7.35
C LYS A 144 -7.29 -8.86 7.40
N PHE A 145 -8.59 -9.04 7.50
CA PHE A 145 -9.55 -7.99 7.72
C PHE A 145 -10.65 -8.55 8.64
N GLU A 146 -10.83 -7.91 9.79
CA GLU A 146 -11.90 -8.24 10.73
C GLU A 146 -12.62 -6.96 11.15
N ARG A 147 -13.94 -7.03 11.24
CA ARG A 147 -14.81 -5.95 11.68
C ARG A 147 -15.78 -6.46 12.74
N VAL A 148 -15.88 -5.76 13.84
CA VAL A 148 -16.72 -6.09 14.97
C VAL A 148 -17.63 -4.91 15.30
N GLU A 149 -18.90 -5.19 15.56
CA GLU A 149 -19.86 -4.23 16.09
C GLU A 149 -20.36 -4.67 17.47
N ALA A 150 -20.38 -3.76 18.42
CA ALA A 150 -20.87 -3.97 19.76
C ALA A 150 -21.32 -2.64 20.38
N PRO A 151 -22.07 -2.66 21.52
CA PRO A 151 -22.38 -1.44 22.25
C PRO A 151 -21.15 -0.63 22.66
N TYR A 152 -20.01 -1.31 22.85
CA TYR A 152 -18.70 -0.72 23.08
C TYR A 152 -17.59 -1.65 22.57
N VAL A 153 -16.65 -1.11 21.82
CA VAL A 153 -15.46 -1.81 21.33
C VAL A 153 -14.22 -0.99 21.72
N ALA A 154 -13.24 -1.64 22.30
CA ALA A 154 -11.91 -1.09 22.54
C ALA A 154 -10.90 -1.75 21.61
N SER A 155 -9.82 -1.06 21.30
CA SER A 155 -8.73 -1.60 20.48
C SER A 155 -7.39 -1.47 21.18
N TYR A 156 -6.49 -2.44 20.93
CA TYR A 156 -5.13 -2.43 21.44
C TYR A 156 -4.17 -3.03 20.42
N ILE A 157 -3.01 -2.39 20.26
CA ILE A 157 -1.92 -2.89 19.42
C ILE A 157 -0.75 -3.26 20.33
N HIS A 158 -0.23 -4.48 20.17
CA HIS A 158 0.86 -5.03 20.95
C HIS A 158 2.07 -5.38 20.07
N GLY A 159 3.28 -5.29 20.68
CA GLY A 159 4.51 -5.79 20.07
C GLY A 159 4.91 -5.09 18.77
N ALA A 160 4.86 -3.76 18.74
CA ALA A 160 5.22 -2.96 17.57
C ALA A 160 4.46 -3.42 16.31
N TYR A 161 3.12 -3.38 16.38
CA TYR A 161 2.20 -3.74 15.29
C TYR A 161 2.19 -5.24 14.91
N ARG A 162 2.60 -6.13 15.79
CA ARG A 162 2.55 -7.58 15.54
C ARG A 162 1.23 -8.22 15.91
N LEU A 163 0.51 -7.65 16.87
CA LEU A 163 -0.77 -8.14 17.35
C LEU A 163 -1.74 -6.98 17.51
N GLY A 164 -2.93 -7.12 16.93
CA GLY A 164 -4.05 -6.22 17.12
C GLY A 164 -5.21 -6.96 17.79
N VAL A 165 -5.88 -6.29 18.72
CA VAL A 165 -6.98 -6.84 19.51
C VAL A 165 -8.14 -5.85 19.51
N LEU A 166 -9.35 -6.38 19.39
CA LEU A 166 -10.61 -5.68 19.62
C LEU A 166 -11.31 -6.28 20.82
#